data_335ffa1cea42c5a4ddb83163bf0ee6bf
#
_entry.id   335ffa1cea42c5a4ddb83163bf0ee6bf
#
_cell.length_a   1.000
_cell.length_b   1.000
_cell.length_c   1.000
_cell.angle_alpha   90.00
_cell.angle_beta   90.00
_cell.angle_gamma   90.00
#
_symmetry.space_group_name_H-M   'P 1'
#
loop_
_entity.id
_entity.type
_entity.pdbx_description
1 polymer ?
#
loop_
_entity_poly.entity_id
_entity_poly.type
_entity_poly.pdbx_seq_one_letter_code
_entity_poly.pdbx_strand_id
1 'polypeptide(L)'
;SAGTSVFAMVVLEEDLKNVHEELDMVTTPSGDTVAMVHCNNCTSDLNAWVGLFKEFAEAFGMKPDMNELFGTLYRKALEGDKDCGGLLACNYFSGEPVTGLNEGRPLFVRRPDAHFTLANFMRSHLYASLATLKIGLDILLKEEKVKVDRIYGHGGLFKTKGVGQGILAAAMDAP
;
A
#
# COMPACT_ATOMS: atom_id res chain seq x y z
N SER A 1 1.91 4.55 8.72
CA SER A 1 1.29 5.74 8.09
C SER A 1 1.35 5.60 6.58
N ALA A 2 0.26 5.91 5.87
CA ALA A 2 0.17 5.78 4.42
C ALA A 2 -0.32 7.08 3.77
N GLY A 3 0.52 7.62 2.89
CA GLY A 3 0.30 8.81 2.07
C GLY A 3 0.97 8.63 0.71
N THR A 4 1.71 9.62 0.23
CA THR A 4 2.57 9.50 -0.96
C THR A 4 3.56 8.36 -0.80
N SER A 5 4.23 8.30 0.35
CA SER A 5 5.02 7.18 0.85
C SER A 5 4.26 6.41 1.94
N VAL A 6 4.77 5.26 2.33
CA VAL A 6 4.24 4.50 3.46
C VAL A 6 5.37 4.04 4.36
N PHE A 7 5.13 4.09 5.67
CA PHE A 7 6.04 3.51 6.63
C PHE A 7 5.29 2.76 7.73
N ALA A 8 5.93 1.73 8.26
CA ALA A 8 5.53 1.05 9.48
C ALA A 8 6.67 1.15 10.49
N MET A 9 6.32 1.35 11.75
CA MET A 9 7.25 1.42 12.88
C MET A 9 6.83 0.36 13.90
N VAL A 10 7.77 -0.44 14.32
CA VAL A 10 7.58 -1.49 15.32
C VAL A 10 8.57 -1.27 16.45
N VAL A 11 8.07 -0.97 17.64
CA VAL A 11 8.92 -0.89 18.85
C VAL A 11 9.35 -2.32 19.20
N LEU A 12 10.64 -2.53 19.31
CA LEU A 12 11.22 -3.83 19.57
C LEU A 12 11.40 -4.06 21.08
N GLU A 13 11.05 -5.25 21.55
CA GLU A 13 11.35 -5.71 22.92
C GLU A 13 12.78 -6.25 23.04
N GLU A 14 13.36 -6.74 21.93
CA GLU A 14 14.71 -7.28 21.82
C GLU A 14 15.35 -6.80 20.52
N ASP A 15 16.66 -6.73 20.45
CA ASP A 15 17.40 -6.37 19.24
C ASP A 15 17.17 -7.39 18.13
N LEU A 16 17.23 -6.94 16.87
CA LEU A 16 17.17 -7.82 15.71
C LEU A 16 18.40 -8.73 15.69
N LYS A 17 18.22 -9.96 15.19
CA LYS A 17 19.29 -10.95 15.10
C LYS A 17 20.26 -10.68 13.97
N ASN A 18 19.75 -10.06 12.90
CA ASN A 18 20.48 -9.78 11.68
C ASN A 18 20.37 -8.30 11.29
N VAL A 19 21.30 -7.85 10.45
CA VAL A 19 21.24 -6.55 9.82
C VAL A 19 20.50 -6.70 8.48
N HIS A 20 19.51 -5.84 8.25
CA HIS A 20 18.70 -5.81 7.04
C HIS A 20 18.80 -4.42 6.40
N GLU A 21 19.21 -4.34 5.15
CA GLU A 21 19.33 -3.07 4.41
C GLU A 21 17.95 -2.44 4.12
N GLU A 22 16.89 -3.23 4.16
CA GLU A 22 15.49 -2.81 3.95
C GLU A 22 14.84 -2.17 5.17
N LEU A 23 15.52 -2.20 6.32
CA LEU A 23 15.01 -1.70 7.60
C LEU A 23 15.85 -0.54 8.12
N ASP A 24 15.19 0.55 8.48
CA ASP A 24 15.80 1.65 9.21
C ASP A 24 15.67 1.40 10.72
N MET A 25 16.75 1.60 11.47
CA MET A 25 16.73 1.54 12.93
C MET A 25 16.67 2.94 13.50
N VAL A 26 15.59 3.23 14.23
CA VAL A 26 15.37 4.52 14.89
C VAL A 26 15.02 4.29 16.37
N THR A 27 14.77 5.35 17.13
CA THR A 27 14.39 5.25 18.54
C THR A 27 13.12 6.03 18.84
N THR A 28 12.39 5.58 19.87
CA THR A 28 11.35 6.38 20.49
C THR A 28 11.98 7.57 21.25
N PRO A 29 11.20 8.60 21.62
CA PRO A 29 11.70 9.66 22.50
C PRO A 29 12.17 9.15 23.88
N SER A 30 11.70 8.00 24.33
CA SER A 30 12.15 7.32 25.56
C SER A 30 13.42 6.49 25.39
N GLY A 31 13.89 6.29 24.15
CA GLY A 31 15.12 5.55 23.84
C GLY A 31 14.91 4.10 23.45
N ASP A 32 13.67 3.63 23.33
CA ASP A 32 13.38 2.26 22.92
C ASP A 32 13.71 2.08 21.43
N THR A 33 14.27 0.93 21.08
CA THR A 33 14.62 0.60 19.69
C THR A 33 13.36 0.40 18.83
N VAL A 34 13.37 0.97 17.64
CA VAL A 34 12.27 0.86 16.67
C VAL A 34 12.82 0.40 15.32
N ALA A 35 12.27 -0.68 14.81
CA ALA A 35 12.48 -1.05 13.41
C ALA A 35 11.44 -0.35 12.54
N MET A 36 11.90 0.34 11.50
CA MET A 36 11.05 1.05 10.54
C MET A 36 11.22 0.47 9.15
N VAL A 37 10.10 0.09 8.54
CA VAL A 37 10.02 -0.15 7.09
C VAL A 37 9.55 1.13 6.44
N HIS A 38 10.33 1.72 5.56
CA HIS A 38 9.97 2.92 4.83
C HIS A 38 9.97 2.65 3.32
N CYS A 39 8.82 2.85 2.68
CA CYS A 39 8.64 2.70 1.25
C CYS A 39 8.35 4.06 0.62
N ASN A 40 9.07 4.39 -0.42
CA ASN A 40 8.92 5.66 -1.13
C ASN A 40 7.61 5.74 -1.93
N ASN A 41 7.08 4.59 -2.33
CA ASN A 41 5.92 4.50 -3.21
C ASN A 41 4.72 3.90 -2.49
N CYS A 42 3.62 4.66 -2.40
CA CYS A 42 2.36 4.19 -1.84
C CYS A 42 1.18 4.64 -2.72
N THR A 43 0.60 5.83 -2.48
CA THR A 43 -0.64 6.23 -3.15
C THR A 43 -0.45 7.13 -4.36
N SER A 44 0.76 7.48 -4.77
CA SER A 44 0.99 8.43 -5.86
C SER A 44 0.40 7.95 -7.19
N ASP A 45 0.65 6.70 -7.56
CA ASP A 45 0.10 6.10 -8.78
C ASP A 45 -1.44 5.96 -8.70
N LEU A 46 -1.94 5.50 -7.56
CA LEU A 46 -3.37 5.41 -7.28
C LEU A 46 -4.06 6.78 -7.42
N ASN A 47 -3.44 7.85 -6.90
CA ASN A 47 -3.95 9.21 -7.02
C ASN A 47 -3.98 9.70 -8.48
N ALA A 48 -2.97 9.34 -9.28
CA ALA A 48 -2.94 9.66 -10.70
C ALA A 48 -4.12 9.01 -11.45
N TRP A 49 -4.42 7.74 -11.16
CA TRP A 49 -5.57 7.04 -11.74
C TRP A 49 -6.90 7.64 -11.29
N VAL A 50 -7.05 8.01 -10.02
CA VAL A 50 -8.27 8.70 -9.54
C VAL A 50 -8.43 10.05 -10.21
N GLY A 51 -7.31 10.78 -10.45
CA GLY A 51 -7.30 12.01 -11.25
C GLY A 51 -7.82 11.79 -12.66
N LEU A 52 -7.37 10.72 -13.32
CA LEU A 52 -7.85 10.36 -14.67
C LEU A 52 -9.35 10.04 -14.67
N PHE A 53 -9.87 9.34 -13.66
CA PHE A 53 -11.31 9.08 -13.53
C PHE A 53 -12.11 10.36 -13.27
N LYS A 54 -11.53 11.33 -12.56
CA LYS A 54 -12.12 12.67 -12.42
C LYS A 54 -12.24 13.36 -13.77
N GLU A 55 -11.16 13.42 -14.55
CA GLU A 55 -11.16 14.01 -15.90
C GLU A 55 -12.18 13.34 -16.82
N PHE A 56 -12.27 12.00 -16.76
CA PHE A 56 -13.29 11.25 -17.48
C PHE A 56 -14.71 11.71 -17.09
N ALA A 57 -15.01 11.82 -15.81
CA ALA A 57 -16.32 12.26 -15.32
C ALA A 57 -16.61 13.70 -15.75
N GLU A 58 -15.62 14.60 -15.70
CA GLU A 58 -15.74 15.99 -16.14
C GLU A 58 -16.02 16.10 -17.65
N ALA A 59 -15.45 15.22 -18.46
CA ALA A 59 -15.73 15.15 -19.89
C ALA A 59 -17.19 14.81 -20.21
N PHE A 60 -17.91 14.17 -19.29
CA PHE A 60 -19.36 13.92 -19.36
C PHE A 60 -20.19 15.00 -18.65
N GLY A 61 -19.58 16.12 -18.27
CA GLY A 61 -20.27 17.24 -17.61
C GLY A 61 -20.57 17.02 -16.12
N MET A 62 -20.03 15.94 -15.53
CA MET A 62 -20.13 15.70 -14.10
C MET A 62 -19.10 16.54 -13.33
N LYS A 63 -19.37 16.82 -12.05
CA LYS A 63 -18.45 17.54 -11.15
C LYS A 63 -18.27 16.73 -9.87
N PRO A 64 -17.51 15.63 -9.90
CA PRO A 64 -17.36 14.78 -8.73
C PRO A 64 -16.57 15.50 -7.63
N ASP A 65 -17.04 15.38 -6.38
CA ASP A 65 -16.22 15.70 -5.21
C ASP A 65 -15.10 14.66 -5.08
N MET A 66 -13.88 15.11 -4.81
CA MET A 66 -12.73 14.21 -4.75
C MET A 66 -12.83 13.18 -3.61
N ASN A 67 -13.35 13.55 -2.44
CA ASN A 67 -13.47 12.60 -1.33
C ASN A 67 -14.54 11.54 -1.63
N GLU A 68 -15.63 11.95 -2.28
CA GLU A 68 -16.68 11.04 -2.72
C GLU A 68 -16.14 10.09 -3.80
N LEU A 69 -15.37 10.60 -4.76
CA LEU A 69 -14.77 9.81 -5.83
C LEU A 69 -13.78 8.77 -5.24
N PHE A 70 -12.86 9.17 -4.38
CA PHE A 70 -11.97 8.24 -3.67
C PHE A 70 -12.76 7.19 -2.90
N GLY A 71 -13.74 7.60 -2.10
CA GLY A 71 -14.56 6.69 -1.32
C GLY A 71 -15.30 5.67 -2.18
N THR A 72 -15.84 6.11 -3.31
CA THR A 72 -16.58 5.25 -4.25
C THR A 72 -15.66 4.24 -4.93
N LEU A 73 -14.52 4.70 -5.47
CA LEU A 73 -13.55 3.83 -6.14
C LEU A 73 -12.92 2.82 -5.16
N TYR A 74 -12.61 3.24 -3.94
CA TYR A 74 -12.05 2.36 -2.92
C TYR A 74 -13.06 1.27 -2.50
N ARG A 75 -14.32 1.63 -2.26
CA ARG A 75 -15.36 0.62 -1.97
C ARG A 75 -15.57 -0.31 -3.15
N LYS A 76 -15.50 0.22 -4.38
CA LYS A 76 -15.63 -0.61 -5.60
C LYS A 76 -14.56 -1.69 -5.67
N ALA A 77 -13.35 -1.42 -5.20
CA ALA A 77 -12.29 -2.41 -5.13
C ALA A 77 -12.63 -3.64 -4.28
N LEU A 78 -13.51 -3.50 -3.28
CA LEU A 78 -13.93 -4.64 -2.44
C LEU A 78 -14.77 -5.67 -3.19
N GLU A 79 -15.39 -5.28 -4.31
CA GLU A 79 -16.15 -6.16 -5.18
C GLU A 79 -15.26 -6.96 -6.16
N GLY A 80 -13.98 -6.63 -6.24
CA GLY A 80 -13.04 -7.28 -7.14
C GLY A 80 -12.67 -8.70 -6.69
N ASP A 81 -12.19 -9.48 -7.65
CA ASP A 81 -11.68 -10.83 -7.42
C ASP A 81 -10.45 -10.77 -6.49
N LYS A 82 -10.23 -11.82 -5.68
CA LYS A 82 -9.11 -11.85 -4.71
C LYS A 82 -7.74 -11.76 -5.38
N ASP A 83 -7.61 -12.27 -6.58
CA ASP A 83 -6.42 -12.23 -7.43
C ASP A 83 -6.41 -11.04 -8.40
N CYS A 84 -7.30 -10.07 -8.19
CA CYS A 84 -7.50 -8.92 -9.07
C CYS A 84 -7.87 -9.30 -10.51
N GLY A 85 -8.44 -10.48 -10.74
CA GLY A 85 -8.84 -10.95 -12.07
C GLY A 85 -7.69 -11.10 -13.05
N GLY A 86 -6.47 -11.34 -12.58
CA GLY A 86 -5.26 -11.45 -13.40
C GLY A 86 -4.66 -10.11 -13.83
N LEU A 87 -4.98 -9.02 -13.11
CA LEU A 87 -4.36 -7.71 -13.27
C LEU A 87 -3.17 -7.55 -12.33
N LEU A 88 -2.13 -6.86 -12.77
CA LEU A 88 -0.96 -6.54 -11.97
C LEU A 88 -0.65 -5.04 -12.10
N ALA A 89 -0.50 -4.37 -10.98
CA ALA A 89 -0.02 -2.99 -10.89
C ALA A 89 1.33 -2.94 -10.18
N CYS A 90 2.24 -2.11 -10.68
CA CYS A 90 3.47 -1.69 -10.02
C CYS A 90 3.43 -0.17 -9.93
N ASN A 91 3.45 0.36 -8.70
CA ASN A 91 3.17 1.77 -8.42
C ASN A 91 4.42 2.63 -8.23
N TYR A 92 5.58 2.20 -8.69
CA TYR A 92 6.84 2.90 -8.42
C TYR A 92 7.01 4.15 -9.30
N PHE A 93 6.80 5.31 -8.72
CA PHE A 93 7.12 6.62 -9.30
C PHE A 93 8.57 7.03 -9.07
N SER A 94 9.20 6.51 -8.02
CA SER A 94 10.58 6.78 -7.65
C SER A 94 11.32 5.49 -7.35
N GLY A 95 12.60 5.58 -7.08
CA GLY A 95 13.39 4.47 -6.54
C GLY A 95 12.78 3.94 -5.24
N GLU A 96 13.02 2.66 -4.96
CA GLU A 96 12.43 1.96 -3.81
C GLU A 96 13.50 1.15 -3.08
N PRO A 97 13.99 1.63 -1.93
CA PRO A 97 15.05 0.97 -1.18
C PRO A 97 14.73 -0.47 -0.79
N VAL A 98 13.49 -0.71 -0.34
CA VAL A 98 13.03 -2.05 0.10
C VAL A 98 13.17 -3.11 -1.00
N THR A 99 13.11 -2.72 -2.26
CA THR A 99 13.28 -3.63 -3.41
C THR A 99 14.56 -3.39 -4.20
N GLY A 100 15.47 -2.53 -3.71
CA GLY A 100 16.76 -2.26 -4.32
C GLY A 100 16.70 -1.55 -5.68
N LEU A 101 15.60 -0.85 -5.99
CA LEU A 101 15.43 -0.14 -7.24
C LEU A 101 15.81 1.33 -7.11
N ASN A 102 16.70 1.80 -7.99
CA ASN A 102 17.17 3.19 -8.00
C ASN A 102 16.21 4.16 -8.70
N GLU A 103 15.38 3.67 -9.61
CA GLU A 103 14.43 4.47 -10.40
C GLU A 103 13.04 3.84 -10.41
N GLY A 104 12.01 4.67 -10.50
CA GLY A 104 10.63 4.24 -10.63
C GLY A 104 10.18 4.13 -12.08
N ARG A 105 9.29 3.18 -12.35
CA ARG A 105 8.54 3.04 -13.61
C ARG A 105 7.19 2.41 -13.27
N PRO A 106 6.13 3.22 -13.15
CA PRO A 106 4.79 2.68 -12.94
C PRO A 106 4.39 1.80 -14.12
N LEU A 107 3.87 0.61 -13.81
CA LEU A 107 3.44 -0.35 -14.82
C LEU A 107 2.06 -0.88 -14.45
N PHE A 108 1.22 -1.03 -15.47
CA PHE A 108 -0.01 -1.79 -15.37
C PHE A 108 -0.02 -2.86 -16.44
N VAL A 109 -0.13 -4.11 -16.02
CA VAL A 109 -0.05 -5.28 -16.88
C VAL A 109 -1.30 -6.13 -16.72
N ARG A 110 -1.80 -6.66 -17.81
CA ARG A 110 -2.91 -7.62 -17.84
C ARG A 110 -2.67 -8.71 -18.85
N ARG A 111 -3.18 -9.89 -18.59
CA ARG A 111 -3.24 -10.97 -19.55
C ARG A 111 -4.40 -10.73 -20.54
N PRO A 112 -4.36 -11.32 -21.76
CA PRO A 112 -5.47 -11.20 -22.69
C PRO A 112 -6.81 -11.70 -22.17
N ASP A 113 -6.78 -12.71 -21.30
CA ASP A 113 -7.92 -13.37 -20.66
C ASP A 113 -8.27 -12.79 -19.28
N ALA A 114 -7.64 -11.69 -18.87
CA ALA A 114 -7.89 -11.08 -17.56
C ALA A 114 -9.33 -10.55 -17.46
N HIS A 115 -9.93 -10.72 -16.26
CA HIS A 115 -11.22 -10.13 -15.93
C HIS A 115 -11.04 -8.64 -15.62
N PHE A 116 -10.99 -7.83 -16.69
CA PHE A 116 -10.71 -6.40 -16.62
C PHE A 116 -11.95 -5.59 -16.28
N THR A 117 -12.16 -5.33 -15.01
CA THR A 117 -13.24 -4.51 -14.46
C THR A 117 -12.70 -3.36 -13.62
N LEU A 118 -13.51 -2.32 -13.38
CA LEU A 118 -13.15 -1.23 -12.48
C LEU A 118 -12.84 -1.74 -11.07
N ALA A 119 -13.56 -2.73 -10.59
CA ALA A 119 -13.36 -3.32 -9.27
C ALA A 119 -11.98 -3.99 -9.17
N ASN A 120 -11.62 -4.84 -10.15
CA ASN A 120 -10.33 -5.51 -10.21
C ASN A 120 -9.18 -4.53 -10.42
N PHE A 121 -9.37 -3.53 -11.27
CA PHE A 121 -8.41 -2.45 -11.50
C PHE A 121 -8.10 -1.71 -10.20
N MET A 122 -9.11 -1.21 -9.52
CA MET A 122 -8.93 -0.48 -8.26
C MET A 122 -8.32 -1.36 -7.16
N ARG A 123 -8.70 -2.64 -7.11
CA ARG A 123 -8.13 -3.59 -6.14
C ARG A 123 -6.65 -3.82 -6.38
N SER A 124 -6.21 -3.98 -7.63
CA SER A 124 -4.81 -4.17 -7.98
C SER A 124 -3.94 -2.97 -7.57
N HIS A 125 -4.44 -1.74 -7.76
CA HIS A 125 -3.72 -0.54 -7.34
C HIS A 125 -3.71 -0.33 -5.82
N LEU A 126 -4.77 -0.70 -5.10
CA LEU A 126 -4.77 -0.70 -3.64
C LEU A 126 -3.79 -1.73 -3.08
N TYR A 127 -3.69 -2.92 -3.68
CA TYR A 127 -2.70 -3.92 -3.30
C TYR A 127 -1.29 -3.42 -3.57
N ALA A 128 -1.02 -2.84 -4.75
CA ALA A 128 0.28 -2.29 -5.10
C ALA A 128 0.73 -1.22 -4.09
N SER A 129 -0.20 -0.38 -3.60
CA SER A 129 0.10 0.66 -2.61
C SER A 129 0.67 0.14 -1.28
N LEU A 130 0.43 -1.13 -0.94
CA LEU A 130 0.87 -1.75 0.30
C LEU A 130 1.83 -2.93 0.09
N ALA A 131 2.07 -3.35 -1.16
CA ALA A 131 2.85 -4.55 -1.45
C ALA A 131 4.30 -4.44 -0.97
N THR A 132 4.96 -3.31 -1.19
CA THR A 132 6.34 -3.09 -0.76
C THR A 132 6.45 -3.03 0.76
N LEU A 133 5.48 -2.39 1.43
CA LEU A 133 5.41 -2.41 2.90
C LEU A 133 5.29 -3.84 3.44
N LYS A 134 4.52 -4.68 2.76
CA LYS A 134 4.40 -6.11 3.09
C LYS A 134 5.75 -6.83 3.01
N ILE A 135 6.54 -6.57 1.97
CA ILE A 135 7.87 -7.18 1.80
C ILE A 135 8.76 -6.84 3.00
N GLY A 136 8.88 -5.56 3.35
CA GLY A 136 9.68 -5.15 4.50
C GLY A 136 9.15 -5.65 5.84
N LEU A 137 7.83 -5.66 6.05
CA LEU A 137 7.24 -6.22 7.27
C LEU A 137 7.41 -7.74 7.37
N ASP A 138 7.45 -8.47 6.27
CA ASP A 138 7.73 -9.91 6.29
C ASP A 138 9.13 -10.25 6.83
N ILE A 139 10.11 -9.37 6.64
CA ILE A 139 11.43 -9.50 7.26
C ILE A 139 11.27 -9.53 8.79
N LEU A 140 10.58 -8.54 9.36
CA LEU A 140 10.36 -8.48 10.80
C LEU A 140 9.54 -9.66 11.33
N LEU A 141 8.43 -9.98 10.66
CA LEU A 141 7.47 -10.97 11.15
C LEU A 141 7.92 -12.42 10.90
N LYS A 142 8.55 -12.69 9.74
CA LYS A 142 8.87 -14.06 9.32
C LYS A 142 10.32 -14.44 9.55
N GLU A 143 11.27 -13.52 9.34
CA GLU A 143 12.70 -13.81 9.51
C GLU A 143 13.14 -13.53 10.95
N GLU A 144 12.89 -12.32 11.45
CA GLU A 144 13.25 -11.93 12.81
C GLU A 144 12.28 -12.43 13.88
N LYS A 145 11.10 -12.93 13.49
CA LYS A 145 10.06 -13.46 14.39
C LYS A 145 9.53 -12.44 15.40
N VAL A 146 9.56 -11.17 15.05
CA VAL A 146 8.98 -10.10 15.87
C VAL A 146 7.49 -10.35 16.02
N LYS A 147 6.98 -10.30 17.25
CA LYS A 147 5.55 -10.47 17.54
C LYS A 147 4.87 -9.11 17.47
N VAL A 148 3.77 -9.05 16.75
CA VAL A 148 2.94 -7.85 16.62
C VAL A 148 1.50 -8.21 16.96
N ASP A 149 0.99 -7.65 18.05
CA ASP A 149 -0.38 -7.90 18.50
C ASP A 149 -1.42 -7.15 17.66
N ARG A 150 -1.08 -5.93 17.23
CA ARG A 150 -1.98 -5.04 16.47
C ARG A 150 -1.21 -4.10 15.57
N ILE A 151 -1.87 -3.74 14.45
CA ILE A 151 -1.37 -2.72 13.52
C ILE A 151 -2.35 -1.55 13.50
N TYR A 152 -1.84 -0.35 13.72
CA TYR A 152 -2.62 0.89 13.66
C TYR A 152 -2.34 1.61 12.34
N GLY A 153 -3.36 1.70 11.48
CA GLY A 153 -3.28 2.41 10.20
C GLY A 153 -3.66 3.89 10.32
N HIS A 154 -2.83 4.77 9.76
CA HIS A 154 -3.08 6.21 9.68
C HIS A 154 -2.76 6.75 8.28
N GLY A 155 -3.44 7.81 7.87
CA GLY A 155 -3.21 8.47 6.58
C GLY A 155 -4.37 8.35 5.60
N GLY A 156 -4.18 8.90 4.40
CA GLY A 156 -5.23 9.02 3.38
C GLY A 156 -5.85 7.70 2.96
N LEU A 157 -5.03 6.65 2.83
CA LEU A 157 -5.46 5.31 2.44
C LEU A 157 -6.50 4.70 3.40
N PHE A 158 -6.45 5.08 4.67
CA PHE A 158 -7.33 4.55 5.73
C PHE A 158 -8.58 5.39 6.00
N LYS A 159 -8.77 6.52 5.29
CA LYS A 159 -9.96 7.38 5.45
C LYS A 159 -11.25 6.70 5.02
N THR A 160 -11.20 5.87 3.97
CA THR A 160 -12.38 5.08 3.57
C THR A 160 -12.50 3.86 4.47
N LYS A 161 -13.47 3.95 5.40
CA LYS A 161 -13.66 2.93 6.44
C LYS A 161 -13.74 1.51 5.86
N GLY A 162 -12.95 0.60 6.41
CA GLY A 162 -12.96 -0.82 6.10
C GLY A 162 -12.17 -1.23 4.86
N VAL A 163 -11.73 -0.29 4.00
CA VAL A 163 -11.02 -0.64 2.76
C VAL A 163 -9.52 -0.82 3.03
N GLY A 164 -8.81 0.26 3.35
CA GLY A 164 -7.35 0.17 3.62
C GLY A 164 -7.04 -0.75 4.78
N GLN A 165 -7.83 -0.69 5.85
CA GLN A 165 -7.69 -1.57 7.02
C GLN A 165 -7.86 -3.05 6.64
N GLY A 166 -8.91 -3.38 5.89
CA GLY A 166 -9.17 -4.75 5.48
C GLY A 166 -8.10 -5.33 4.56
N ILE A 167 -7.58 -4.51 3.62
CA ILE A 167 -6.49 -4.92 2.74
C ILE A 167 -5.20 -5.14 3.54
N LEU A 168 -4.85 -4.22 4.44
CA LEU A 168 -3.65 -4.34 5.26
C LEU A 168 -3.75 -5.56 6.20
N ALA A 169 -4.87 -5.73 6.90
CA ALA A 169 -5.07 -6.87 7.79
C ALA A 169 -4.97 -8.21 7.06
N ALA A 170 -5.59 -8.31 5.88
CA ALA A 170 -5.50 -9.51 5.04
C ALA A 170 -4.08 -9.78 4.52
N ALA A 171 -3.31 -8.72 4.20
CA ALA A 171 -1.93 -8.85 3.73
C ALA A 171 -0.98 -9.28 4.86
N MET A 172 -1.21 -8.81 6.09
CA MET A 172 -0.30 -9.03 7.24
C MET A 172 -0.71 -10.22 8.10
N ASP A 173 -1.87 -10.82 7.85
CA ASP A 173 -2.48 -11.85 8.72
C ASP A 173 -2.52 -11.39 10.19
N ALA A 174 -2.85 -10.11 10.40
CA ALA A 174 -2.87 -9.45 11.71
C ALA A 174 -4.15 -8.61 11.87
N PRO A 175 -4.69 -8.48 13.09
CA PRO A 175 -5.86 -7.67 13.37
C PRO A 175 -5.58 -6.15 13.28
#